data_0dec7930ab309a974dcde03b1b3f7be0
#
_entry.id   0dec7930ab309a974dcde03b1b3f7be0
#
_cell.length_a   1.000
_cell.length_b   1.000
_cell.length_c   1.000
_cell.angle_alpha   90.00
_cell.angle_beta   90.00
_cell.angle_gamma   90.00
#
_symmetry.space_group_name_H-M   'P 1'
#
loop_
_entity.id
_entity.type
_entity.pdbx_description
1 polymer ?
#
loop_
_entity_poly.entity_id
_entity_poly.type
_entity_poly.pdbx_seq_one_letter_code
_entity_poly.pdbx_strand_id
1 'polypeptide(L)'
;MNTILLGNLIKIRWIAITGQFTAIFFAALILNIKIPIVETFIVVLLSVIINFYSYFEERKNKTISNIKAFSYLLFDTLQLGILLFLTGGIINPFSILILAPVITSASYLPATLTVILSLISILIIISLNFYYIPLDLGTEFYLPQI
;
A
#
# COMPACT_ATOMS: atom_id res chain seq x y z
N MET A 1 -18.32 -2.39 22.80
CA MET A 1 -18.00 -2.48 21.37
C MET A 1 -17.04 -1.36 21.04
N ASN A 2 -15.79 -1.68 20.71
CA ASN A 2 -14.82 -0.65 20.35
C ASN A 2 -15.19 -0.13 18.97
N THR A 3 -15.50 1.15 18.89
CA THR A 3 -15.81 1.83 17.63
C THR A 3 -14.64 2.72 17.26
N ILE A 4 -14.32 2.77 15.96
CA ILE A 4 -13.19 3.53 15.42
C ILE A 4 -13.75 4.73 14.67
N LEU A 5 -13.12 5.90 14.84
CA LEU A 5 -13.47 7.08 14.07
C LEU A 5 -13.02 6.89 12.61
N LEU A 6 -13.98 6.77 11.71
CA LEU A 6 -13.74 6.55 10.29
C LEU A 6 -12.91 7.69 9.67
N GLY A 7 -13.15 8.93 10.10
CA GLY A 7 -12.41 10.10 9.61
C GLY A 7 -10.89 10.03 9.83
N ASN A 8 -10.42 9.38 10.91
CA ASN A 8 -8.99 9.21 11.14
C ASN A 8 -8.38 8.22 10.13
N LEU A 9 -9.07 7.12 9.84
CA LEU A 9 -8.63 6.17 8.82
C LEU A 9 -8.59 6.83 7.44
N ILE A 10 -9.61 7.60 7.07
CA ILE A 10 -9.66 8.32 5.79
C ILE A 10 -8.46 9.25 5.63
N LYS A 11 -8.11 10.03 6.67
CA LYS A 11 -6.95 10.94 6.64
C LYS A 11 -5.64 10.20 6.42
N ILE A 12 -5.41 9.11 7.17
CA ILE A 12 -4.20 8.29 7.05
C ILE A 12 -4.09 7.70 5.64
N ARG A 13 -5.19 7.23 5.07
CA ARG A 13 -5.24 6.69 3.72
C ARG A 13 -4.96 7.75 2.65
N TRP A 14 -5.44 9.00 2.81
CA TRP A 14 -5.06 10.09 1.92
C TRP A 14 -3.57 10.37 1.94
N ILE A 15 -2.94 10.36 3.11
CA ILE A 15 -1.48 10.50 3.25
C ILE A 15 -0.76 9.35 2.51
N ALA A 16 -1.22 8.12 2.69
CA ALA A 16 -0.66 6.95 2.01
C ALA A 16 -0.80 7.04 0.49
N ILE A 17 -1.98 7.40 -0.03
CA ILE A 17 -2.24 7.58 -1.46
C ILE A 17 -1.33 8.68 -2.04
N THR A 18 -1.19 9.80 -1.37
CA THR A 18 -0.30 10.89 -1.80
C THR A 18 1.15 10.43 -1.85
N GLY A 19 1.59 9.67 -0.84
CA GLY A 19 2.92 9.07 -0.82
C GLY A 19 3.16 8.10 -1.98
N GLN A 20 2.19 7.26 -2.31
CA GLN A 20 2.25 6.33 -3.46
C GLN A 20 2.35 7.09 -4.78
N PHE A 21 1.53 8.11 -5.00
CA PHE A 21 1.62 8.95 -6.20
C PHE A 21 2.99 9.61 -6.32
N THR A 22 3.49 10.19 -5.23
CA THR A 22 4.80 10.84 -5.19
C THR A 22 5.92 9.85 -5.52
N ALA A 23 5.87 8.65 -4.95
CA ALA A 23 6.85 7.60 -5.19
C ALA A 23 6.86 7.14 -6.66
N ILE A 24 5.68 6.90 -7.24
CA ILE A 24 5.55 6.50 -8.65
C ILE A 24 6.04 7.60 -9.59
N PHE A 25 5.63 8.84 -9.33
CA PHE A 25 6.05 10.01 -10.09
C PHE A 25 7.58 10.17 -10.05
N PHE A 26 8.17 10.07 -8.87
CA PHE A 26 9.61 10.17 -8.69
C PHE A 26 10.36 9.04 -9.42
N ALA A 27 9.89 7.81 -9.28
CA ALA A 27 10.48 6.67 -9.96
C ALA A 27 10.42 6.81 -11.49
N ALA A 28 9.26 7.18 -12.03
CA ALA A 28 9.06 7.26 -13.47
C ALA A 28 9.76 8.44 -14.12
N LEU A 29 9.70 9.65 -13.53
CA LEU A 29 10.16 10.87 -14.18
C LEU A 29 11.55 11.33 -13.76
N ILE A 30 11.95 11.05 -12.53
CA ILE A 30 13.26 11.50 -12.02
C ILE A 30 14.31 10.39 -12.16
N LEU A 31 13.95 9.17 -11.81
CA LEU A 31 14.85 8.04 -11.90
C LEU A 31 14.80 7.33 -13.27
N ASN A 32 13.88 7.73 -14.16
CA ASN A 32 13.65 7.11 -15.47
C ASN A 32 13.48 5.58 -15.41
N ILE A 33 12.91 5.08 -14.32
CA ILE A 33 12.66 3.66 -14.14
C ILE A 33 11.42 3.28 -14.98
N LYS A 34 11.56 2.30 -15.85
CA LYS A 34 10.43 1.77 -16.61
C LYS A 34 9.57 0.90 -15.71
N ILE A 35 8.45 1.45 -15.32
CA ILE A 35 7.40 0.75 -14.55
C ILE A 35 6.15 0.57 -15.42
N PRO A 36 5.31 -0.44 -15.18
CA PRO A 36 4.02 -0.59 -15.85
C PRO A 36 3.05 0.50 -15.35
N ILE A 37 3.16 1.70 -15.96
CA ILE A 37 2.48 2.93 -15.48
C ILE A 37 0.98 2.76 -15.46
N VAL A 38 0.37 2.12 -16.48
CA VAL A 38 -1.08 1.96 -16.59
C VAL A 38 -1.61 1.09 -15.45
N GLU A 39 -1.00 -0.07 -15.23
CA GLU A 39 -1.37 -1.03 -14.18
C GLU A 39 -1.18 -0.42 -12.80
N THR A 40 -0.06 0.23 -12.59
CA THR A 40 0.29 0.93 -11.35
C THR A 40 -0.72 2.04 -11.04
N PHE A 41 -1.08 2.82 -12.07
CA PHE A 41 -2.08 3.89 -11.93
C PHE A 41 -3.47 3.35 -11.59
N ILE A 42 -3.89 2.24 -12.23
CA ILE A 42 -5.17 1.58 -11.92
C ILE A 42 -5.22 1.14 -10.47
N VAL A 43 -4.14 0.54 -9.95
CA VAL A 43 -4.06 0.07 -8.56
C VAL A 43 -4.20 1.23 -7.57
N VAL A 44 -3.54 2.36 -7.83
CA VAL A 44 -3.67 3.55 -6.97
C VAL A 44 -5.05 4.19 -7.10
N LEU A 45 -5.63 4.22 -8.31
CA LEU A 45 -6.97 4.74 -8.54
C LEU A 45 -8.04 3.97 -7.74
N LEU A 46 -7.90 2.65 -7.61
CA LEU A 46 -8.79 1.85 -6.77
C LEU A 46 -8.76 2.31 -5.31
N SER A 47 -7.60 2.66 -4.77
CA SER A 47 -7.49 3.21 -3.40
C SER A 47 -8.18 4.57 -3.27
N VAL A 48 -8.05 5.42 -4.29
CA VAL A 48 -8.78 6.70 -4.33
C VAL A 48 -10.28 6.48 -4.30
N ILE A 49 -10.79 5.57 -5.14
CA ILE A 49 -12.23 5.27 -5.21
C ILE A 49 -12.74 4.75 -3.85
N ILE A 50 -12.05 3.79 -3.24
CA ILE A 50 -12.45 3.25 -1.94
C ILE A 50 -12.36 4.31 -0.84
N ASN A 51 -11.38 5.20 -0.90
CA ASN A 51 -11.30 6.27 0.09
C ASN A 51 -12.41 7.32 -0.08
N PHE A 52 -12.81 7.62 -1.31
CA PHE A 52 -14.01 8.43 -1.56
C PHE A 52 -15.28 7.75 -1.05
N TYR A 53 -15.44 6.45 -1.30
CA TYR A 53 -16.55 5.70 -0.75
C TYR A 53 -16.60 5.79 0.78
N SER A 54 -15.45 5.61 1.44
CA SER A 54 -15.31 5.76 2.89
C SER A 54 -15.68 7.16 3.37
N TYR A 55 -15.34 8.20 2.62
CA TYR A 55 -15.69 9.58 2.93
C TYR A 55 -17.21 9.82 2.88
N PHE A 56 -17.91 9.27 1.89
CA PHE A 56 -19.38 9.36 1.85
C PHE A 56 -20.04 8.56 2.95
N GLU A 57 -19.44 7.46 3.37
CA GLU A 57 -19.91 6.66 4.49
C GLU A 57 -19.74 7.40 5.83
N GLU A 58 -18.64 8.12 6.03
CA GLU A 58 -18.40 8.92 7.23
C GLU A 58 -19.51 9.95 7.46
N ARG A 59 -20.07 10.52 6.40
CA ARG A 59 -21.19 11.46 6.50
C ARG A 59 -22.43 10.83 7.10
N LYS A 60 -22.59 9.51 6.99
CA LYS A 60 -23.71 8.77 7.55
C LYS A 60 -23.40 8.19 8.92
N ASN A 61 -22.19 7.64 9.07
CA ASN A 61 -21.73 6.94 10.27
C ASN A 61 -20.31 7.38 10.61
N LYS A 62 -20.15 8.15 11.67
CA LYS A 62 -18.83 8.63 12.11
C LYS A 62 -17.92 7.51 12.65
N THR A 63 -18.51 6.41 13.08
CA THR A 63 -17.79 5.27 13.67
C THR A 63 -18.08 3.99 12.93
N ILE A 64 -17.11 3.11 12.86
CA ILE A 64 -17.20 1.80 12.23
C ILE A 64 -16.78 0.70 13.20
N SER A 65 -17.20 -0.55 12.91
CA SER A 65 -16.78 -1.71 13.67
C SER A 65 -15.31 -2.07 13.40
N ASN A 66 -14.69 -2.78 14.34
CA ASN A 66 -13.32 -3.28 14.19
C ASN A 66 -13.13 -4.12 12.93
N ILE A 67 -14.11 -4.97 12.58
CA ILE A 67 -14.07 -5.83 11.38
C ILE A 67 -14.06 -4.99 10.12
N LYS A 68 -14.86 -3.92 10.07
CA LYS A 68 -14.91 -3.04 8.90
C LYS A 68 -13.61 -2.23 8.75
N ALA A 69 -13.06 -1.72 9.85
CA ALA A 69 -11.75 -1.06 9.84
C ALA A 69 -10.64 -2.02 9.40
N PHE A 70 -10.66 -3.27 9.89
CA PHE A 70 -9.75 -4.32 9.45
C PHE A 70 -9.85 -4.56 7.94
N SER A 71 -11.07 -4.63 7.38
CA SER A 71 -11.27 -4.82 5.94
C SER A 71 -10.67 -3.69 5.11
N TYR A 72 -10.74 -2.45 5.55
CA TYR A 72 -10.08 -1.33 4.89
C TYR A 72 -8.54 -1.46 4.93
N LEU A 73 -7.97 -1.79 6.10
CA LEU A 73 -6.52 -1.97 6.23
C LEU A 73 -6.00 -3.20 5.48
N LEU A 74 -6.80 -4.28 5.44
CA LEU A 74 -6.49 -5.46 4.62
C LEU A 74 -6.44 -5.10 3.14
N PHE A 75 -7.43 -4.34 2.65
CA PHE A 75 -7.41 -3.84 1.28
C PHE A 75 -6.14 -3.02 1.01
N ASP A 76 -5.78 -2.09 1.90
CA ASP A 76 -4.59 -1.26 1.73
C ASP A 76 -3.31 -2.11 1.71
N THR A 77 -3.23 -3.16 2.53
CA THR A 77 -2.10 -4.11 2.54
C THR A 77 -1.99 -4.88 1.23
N LEU A 78 -3.11 -5.41 0.73
CA LEU A 78 -3.15 -6.14 -0.54
C LEU A 78 -2.82 -5.22 -1.72
N GLN A 79 -3.36 -4.02 -1.74
CA GLN A 79 -3.11 -3.01 -2.76
C GLN A 79 -1.62 -2.62 -2.79
N LEU A 80 -0.99 -2.40 -1.64
CA LEU A 80 0.44 -2.16 -1.54
C LEU A 80 1.26 -3.36 -2.02
N GLY A 81 0.84 -4.58 -1.69
CA GLY A 81 1.48 -5.80 -2.18
C GLY A 81 1.47 -5.89 -3.71
N ILE A 82 0.33 -5.59 -4.34
CA ILE A 82 0.22 -5.55 -5.81
C ILE A 82 1.10 -4.43 -6.39
N LEU A 83 1.10 -3.26 -5.78
CA LEU A 83 1.93 -2.15 -6.22
C LEU A 83 3.42 -2.50 -6.18
N LEU A 84 3.88 -3.11 -5.10
CA LEU A 84 5.25 -3.59 -4.98
C LEU A 84 5.57 -4.68 -6.00
N PHE A 85 4.65 -5.62 -6.23
CA PHE A 85 4.81 -6.64 -7.27
C PHE A 85 5.07 -6.03 -8.65
N LEU A 86 4.35 -4.96 -9.00
CA LEU A 86 4.48 -4.25 -10.27
C LEU A 86 5.75 -3.38 -10.35
N THR A 87 6.35 -3.04 -9.22
CA THR A 87 7.41 -2.02 -9.14
C THR A 87 8.69 -2.53 -8.49
N GLY A 88 9.06 -3.79 -8.70
CA GLY A 88 10.36 -4.34 -8.31
C GLY A 88 10.38 -5.14 -7.02
N GLY A 89 9.23 -5.49 -6.46
CA GLY A 89 9.13 -6.36 -5.30
C GLY A 89 9.81 -5.79 -4.05
N ILE A 90 10.53 -6.64 -3.34
CA ILE A 90 11.21 -6.25 -2.09
C ILE A 90 12.41 -5.31 -2.31
N ILE A 91 12.96 -5.28 -3.52
CA ILE A 91 14.10 -4.41 -3.88
C ILE A 91 13.63 -2.95 -4.00
N ASN A 92 12.33 -2.72 -4.19
CA ASN A 92 11.78 -1.38 -4.21
C ASN A 92 12.00 -0.67 -2.86
N PRO A 93 12.64 0.51 -2.82
CA PRO A 93 12.89 1.23 -1.57
C PRO A 93 11.61 1.59 -0.80
N PHE A 94 10.46 1.61 -1.48
CA PHE A 94 9.15 1.85 -0.87
C PHE A 94 8.50 0.59 -0.29
N SER A 95 9.16 -0.57 -0.32
CA SER A 95 8.65 -1.82 0.26
C SER A 95 8.32 -1.69 1.76
N ILE A 96 9.02 -0.81 2.47
CA ILE A 96 8.75 -0.50 3.87
C ILE A 96 7.34 0.04 4.11
N LEU A 97 6.69 0.62 3.10
CA LEU A 97 5.32 1.15 3.23
C LEU A 97 4.28 0.06 3.53
N ILE A 98 4.59 -1.21 3.28
CA ILE A 98 3.69 -2.33 3.63
C ILE A 98 3.46 -2.43 5.15
N LEU A 99 4.32 -1.84 5.95
CA LEU A 99 4.15 -1.76 7.40
C LEU A 99 3.12 -0.70 7.82
N ALA A 100 2.80 0.28 6.98
CA ALA A 100 1.90 1.38 7.34
C ALA A 100 0.50 0.90 7.75
N PRO A 101 -0.20 -0.01 7.04
CA PRO A 101 -1.47 -0.57 7.49
C PRO A 101 -1.34 -1.35 8.81
N VAL A 102 -0.21 -2.05 9.03
CA VAL A 102 0.04 -2.80 10.27
C VAL A 102 0.20 -1.85 11.46
N ILE A 103 0.99 -0.78 11.30
CA ILE A 103 1.17 0.25 12.35
C ILE A 103 -0.16 0.92 12.65
N THR A 104 -0.95 1.24 11.62
CA THR A 104 -2.28 1.81 11.78
C THR A 104 -3.20 0.83 12.53
N SER A 105 -3.16 -0.45 12.20
CA SER A 105 -3.97 -1.46 12.89
C SER A 105 -3.60 -1.59 14.37
N ALA A 106 -2.32 -1.53 14.70
CA ALA A 106 -1.84 -1.57 16.09
C ALA A 106 -2.33 -0.37 16.92
N SER A 107 -2.60 0.76 16.26
CA SER A 107 -3.10 1.97 16.95
C SER A 107 -4.61 1.94 17.17
N TYR A 108 -5.38 1.22 16.34
CA TYR A 108 -6.84 1.34 16.33
C TYR A 108 -7.58 0.01 16.52
N LEU A 109 -6.96 -1.13 16.22
CA LEU A 109 -7.62 -2.44 16.24
C LEU A 109 -7.20 -3.27 17.47
N PRO A 110 -8.00 -4.27 17.85
CA PRO A 110 -7.59 -5.30 18.80
C PRO A 110 -6.35 -6.05 18.32
N ALA A 111 -5.49 -6.46 19.27
CA ALA A 111 -4.24 -7.16 18.99
C ALA A 111 -4.40 -8.36 18.05
N THR A 112 -5.48 -9.13 18.22
CA THR A 112 -5.76 -10.29 17.35
C THR A 112 -5.85 -9.93 15.87
N LEU A 113 -6.58 -8.86 15.53
CA LEU A 113 -6.71 -8.41 14.14
C LEU A 113 -5.40 -7.82 13.61
N THR A 114 -4.64 -7.13 14.46
CA THR A 114 -3.31 -6.63 14.12
C THR A 114 -2.34 -7.77 13.83
N VAL A 115 -2.35 -8.83 14.63
CA VAL A 115 -1.52 -10.02 14.39
C VAL A 115 -1.88 -10.68 13.07
N ILE A 116 -3.17 -10.85 12.78
CA ILE A 116 -3.62 -11.42 11.50
C ILE A 116 -3.12 -10.57 10.33
N LEU A 117 -3.26 -9.25 10.40
CA LEU A 117 -2.80 -8.35 9.35
C LEU A 117 -1.28 -8.40 9.17
N SER A 118 -0.53 -8.49 10.29
CA SER A 118 0.93 -8.65 10.28
C SER A 118 1.35 -9.93 9.58
N LEU A 119 0.69 -11.06 9.87
CA LEU A 119 0.96 -12.34 9.22
C LEU A 119 0.70 -12.27 7.71
N ILE A 120 -0.39 -11.64 7.30
CA ILE A 120 -0.69 -11.41 5.87
C ILE A 120 0.40 -10.56 5.22
N SER A 121 0.85 -9.49 5.86
CA SER A 121 1.94 -8.64 5.35
C SER A 121 3.24 -9.40 5.21
N ILE A 122 3.59 -10.26 6.17
CA ILE A 122 4.76 -11.12 6.11
C ILE A 122 4.66 -12.11 4.93
N LEU A 123 3.51 -12.73 4.72
CA LEU A 123 3.30 -13.63 3.58
C LEU A 123 3.44 -12.91 2.25
N ILE A 124 2.95 -11.69 2.14
CA ILE A 124 3.13 -10.86 0.94
C ILE A 124 4.62 -10.56 0.71
N ILE A 125 5.36 -10.16 1.75
CA ILE A 125 6.80 -9.87 1.65
C ILE A 125 7.56 -11.12 1.20
N ILE A 126 7.27 -12.29 1.78
CA ILE A 126 7.88 -13.56 1.38
C ILE A 126 7.57 -13.85 -0.09
N SER A 127 6.31 -13.69 -0.51
CA SER A 127 5.91 -13.90 -1.91
C SER A 127 6.63 -12.95 -2.87
N LEU A 128 6.77 -11.68 -2.50
CA LEU A 128 7.48 -10.66 -3.27
C LEU A 128 8.99 -10.91 -3.39
N ASN A 129 9.56 -11.71 -2.52
CA ASN A 129 10.96 -12.14 -2.66
C ASN A 129 11.18 -13.11 -3.82
N PHE A 130 10.13 -13.87 -4.20
CA PHE A 130 10.20 -14.87 -5.27
C PHE A 130 9.52 -14.41 -6.55
N TYR A 131 8.46 -13.59 -6.44
CA TYR A 131 7.60 -13.20 -7.54
C TYR A 131 7.43 -11.68 -7.56
N TYR A 132 7.97 -11.04 -8.59
CA TYR A 132 7.80 -9.61 -8.85
C TYR A 132 8.17 -9.29 -10.29
N ILE A 133 7.71 -8.16 -10.80
CA ILE A 133 8.13 -7.62 -12.10
C ILE A 133 9.43 -6.83 -11.86
N PRO A 134 10.57 -7.25 -12.46
CA PRO A 134 11.84 -6.55 -12.27
C PRO A 134 11.75 -5.10 -12.73
N LEU A 135 12.40 -4.20 -12.01
CA LEU A 135 12.58 -2.83 -12.46
C LEU A 135 13.55 -2.80 -13.63
N ASP A 136 13.11 -2.29 -14.79
CA ASP A 136 14.01 -1.96 -15.88
C ASP A 136 14.64 -0.58 -15.58
N LEU A 137 15.85 -0.60 -15.04
CA LEU A 137 16.59 0.60 -14.67
C LEU A 137 17.14 1.36 -15.87
N GLY A 138 16.65 1.07 -17.07
CA GLY A 138 16.94 1.85 -18.30
C GLY A 138 18.42 1.99 -18.60
N THR A 139 19.22 0.89 -18.44
CA THR A 139 20.39 0.78 -18.46
C THR A 139 21.54 0.68 -18.81
N GLU A 140 22.49 0.89 -19.02
CA GLU A 140 23.89 0.78 -19.29
C GLU A 140 24.74 1.00 -18.03
N PHE A 141 24.39 0.38 -16.93
CA PHE A 141 25.41 0.04 -15.95
C PHE A 141 26.11 -1.24 -16.43
N TYR A 142 26.88 -1.11 -17.52
CA TYR A 142 27.98 -2.04 -17.76
C TYR A 142 28.94 -1.91 -16.59
N LEU A 143 28.83 -2.81 -15.61
CA LEU A 143 29.97 -3.09 -14.76
C LEU A 143 31.06 -3.59 -15.68
N PRO A 144 32.24 -2.94 -15.76
CA PRO A 144 33.35 -3.50 -16.50
C PRO A 144 33.63 -4.86 -15.89
N GLN A 145 33.55 -5.90 -16.70
CA GLN A 145 33.99 -7.22 -16.31
C GLN A 145 35.50 -7.11 -16.04
N ILE A 146 35.86 -7.23 -14.78
CA ILE A 146 37.24 -7.42 -14.34
C ILE A 146 37.53 -8.92 -14.43
#